data_fbe11e8867c766f4ded21e4a3391f32e
#
_entry.id   fbe11e8867c766f4ded21e4a3391f32e
#
_cell.length_a   1.000
_cell.length_b   1.000
_cell.length_c   1.000
_cell.angle_alpha   90.00
_cell.angle_beta   90.00
_cell.angle_gamma   90.00
#
_symmetry.space_group_name_H-M   'P 1'
#
loop_
_entity.id
_entity.type
_entity.pdbx_description
1 polymer ?
#
loop_
_entity_poly.entity_id
_entity_poly.type
_entity_poly.pdbx_seq_one_letter_code
_entity_poly.pdbx_strand_id
1 'polypeptide(L)'
;MELNRRNFLAATGLAALAGITGKEAVAAGEVGRACGKEYVAACPPVKESIPRTPGPQRVMVIGAHPDDADIQCGCTAAKLIGKGARVKFVAVCNGNIGHHLYDRAKTAAVRRQETLDAAKVWGLDGCDIYGYEDAGVPYDIPTRELIARRIQEFEPDIVITHRDCDYHVDHRTVGMHVKDCGYMLGCPHWIKGSKALRRRPLILLMNDFFTVPRTLRPDILVDCDPFIGKWCDALNCQVSQFYEWLAWDKGIEDEVAAIGDRSKNVAGRNAYLRKYWAKSKEKNAVRFADAWREQHPGKAVPRMLEAYEISEYGRPPIEEDFELLMGD
;
A
#
# COMPACT_ATOMS: atom_id res chain seq x y z
N MET A 1 0.44 51.14 18.66
CA MET A 1 0.23 50.17 19.75
C MET A 1 0.45 48.78 19.16
N GLU A 2 1.70 48.30 19.16
CA GLU A 2 2.08 47.02 18.54
C GLU A 2 1.70 45.89 19.48
N LEU A 3 0.85 44.97 18.98
CA LEU A 3 0.47 43.74 19.65
C LEU A 3 1.60 42.69 19.45
N ASN A 4 2.36 42.47 20.51
CA ASN A 4 3.47 41.53 20.54
C ASN A 4 2.95 40.09 20.58
N ARG A 5 3.36 39.28 19.60
CA ARG A 5 2.98 37.85 19.41
C ARG A 5 3.25 36.95 20.64
N ARG A 6 4.03 37.40 21.60
CA ARG A 6 4.33 36.63 22.82
C ARG A 6 3.18 36.57 23.83
N ASN A 7 2.23 37.48 23.78
CA ASN A 7 1.12 37.53 24.74
C ASN A 7 -0.12 36.76 24.32
N PHE A 8 -0.18 36.25 23.11
CA PHE A 8 -1.32 35.47 22.63
C PHE A 8 -1.26 33.98 23.07
N LEU A 9 -0.07 33.43 23.31
CA LEU A 9 0.13 32.03 23.73
C LEU A 9 0.00 31.81 25.25
N ALA A 10 -0.08 32.84 26.05
CA ALA A 10 -0.20 32.75 27.52
C ALA A 10 -1.65 32.74 28.04
N ALA A 11 -2.63 33.06 27.20
CA ALA A 11 -4.02 33.27 27.67
C ALA A 11 -4.96 32.07 27.41
N THR A 12 -4.51 31.00 26.73
CA THR A 12 -5.35 29.83 26.41
C THR A 12 -4.92 28.53 27.11
N GLY A 13 -3.93 28.57 27.98
CA GLY A 13 -3.31 27.38 28.57
C GLY A 13 -3.61 27.08 30.05
N LEU A 14 -4.49 27.84 30.77
CA LEU A 14 -4.59 27.67 32.21
C LEU A 14 -6.02 27.61 32.80
N ALA A 15 -6.94 26.95 32.13
CA ALA A 15 -8.30 26.80 32.70
C ALA A 15 -8.83 25.35 32.70
N ALA A 16 -8.00 24.31 32.64
CA ALA A 16 -8.47 22.91 32.66
C ALA A 16 -7.54 21.95 33.43
N LEU A 17 -6.95 22.38 34.58
CA LEU A 17 -6.16 21.47 35.42
C LEU A 17 -6.40 21.74 36.90
N ALA A 18 -7.65 21.62 37.35
CA ALA A 18 -7.98 21.54 38.78
C ALA A 18 -8.98 20.41 38.97
N GLY A 19 -8.48 19.22 39.27
CA GLY A 19 -9.36 18.13 39.71
C GLY A 19 -9.01 16.71 39.30
N ILE A 20 -7.72 16.34 39.22
CA ILE A 20 -7.37 14.91 39.26
C ILE A 20 -6.12 14.74 40.12
N THR A 21 -6.32 14.49 41.42
CA THR A 21 -5.31 13.93 42.31
C THR A 21 -5.44 12.42 42.29
N GLY A 22 -4.64 11.76 41.47
CA GLY A 22 -4.51 10.30 41.44
C GLY A 22 -3.19 9.97 40.77
N LYS A 23 -2.27 9.42 41.55
CA LYS A 23 -0.94 8.98 41.13
C LYS A 23 -1.07 7.91 40.03
N GLU A 24 -0.63 8.23 38.85
CA GLU A 24 0.02 7.31 37.92
C GLU A 24 0.85 8.15 36.94
N ALA A 25 2.12 8.34 37.31
CA ALA A 25 3.13 8.82 36.40
C ALA A 25 3.46 7.68 35.45
N VAL A 26 2.85 7.69 34.27
CA VAL A 26 3.28 6.82 33.17
C VAL A 26 4.66 7.28 32.74
N ALA A 27 5.64 6.44 32.96
CA ALA A 27 7.04 6.71 32.61
C ALA A 27 7.14 6.99 31.10
N ALA A 28 7.76 8.13 30.75
CA ALA A 28 8.06 8.55 29.38
C ALA A 28 9.17 7.69 28.75
N GLY A 29 8.97 6.38 28.71
CA GLY A 29 9.97 5.40 28.25
C GLY A 29 9.43 4.30 27.33
N GLU A 30 8.12 4.24 27.04
CA GLU A 30 7.53 3.12 26.31
C GLU A 30 6.73 3.48 25.06
N VAL A 31 6.95 4.63 24.45
CA VAL A 31 6.26 5.01 23.19
C VAL A 31 6.80 4.28 21.96
N GLY A 32 7.70 3.31 22.14
CA GLY A 32 8.34 2.58 21.04
C GLY A 32 7.90 1.13 20.83
N ARG A 33 6.91 0.61 21.55
CA ARG A 33 6.55 -0.83 21.54
C ARG A 33 5.08 -1.16 21.24
N ALA A 34 4.31 -0.28 20.62
CA ALA A 34 2.97 -0.61 20.16
C ALA A 34 3.07 -1.25 18.76
N CYS A 35 3.43 -2.52 18.70
CA CYS A 35 3.33 -3.34 17.51
C CYS A 35 2.02 -4.11 17.49
N GLY A 36 1.58 -4.57 16.33
CA GLY A 36 0.32 -5.21 15.97
C GLY A 36 -0.53 -5.90 17.04
N LYS A 37 0.09 -6.45 18.11
CA LYS A 37 -0.67 -7.07 19.21
C LYS A 37 -1.53 -6.10 20.01
N GLU A 38 -1.07 -4.89 20.30
CA GLU A 38 -1.87 -3.89 21.02
C GLU A 38 -3.02 -3.38 20.16
N TYR A 39 -2.80 -3.24 18.84
CA TYR A 39 -3.87 -2.86 17.93
C TYR A 39 -4.87 -4.00 17.73
N VAL A 40 -4.41 -5.23 17.54
CA VAL A 40 -5.27 -6.42 17.44
C VAL A 40 -5.99 -6.67 18.77
N ALA A 41 -5.36 -6.43 19.91
CA ALA A 41 -6.01 -6.51 21.23
C ALA A 41 -6.97 -5.34 21.50
N ALA A 42 -6.67 -4.14 21.02
CA ALA A 42 -7.54 -2.96 21.11
C ALA A 42 -8.67 -2.98 20.07
N CYS A 43 -8.49 -3.70 18.95
CA CYS A 43 -9.49 -3.96 17.93
C CYS A 43 -9.65 -5.48 17.78
N PRO A 44 -10.22 -6.17 18.78
CA PRO A 44 -10.46 -7.61 18.65
C PRO A 44 -11.32 -7.86 17.43
N PRO A 45 -11.13 -8.99 16.73
CA PRO A 45 -11.94 -9.34 15.58
C PRO A 45 -13.41 -9.26 15.97
N VAL A 46 -14.12 -8.34 15.33
CA VAL A 46 -15.57 -8.20 15.56
C VAL A 46 -16.28 -9.37 14.89
N LYS A 47 -17.24 -9.94 15.58
CA LYS A 47 -18.15 -10.88 14.94
C LYS A 47 -18.87 -10.13 13.82
N GLU A 48 -18.61 -10.54 12.59
CA GLU A 48 -19.16 -9.87 11.44
C GLU A 48 -20.70 -9.97 11.43
N SER A 49 -21.37 -8.82 11.41
CA SER A 49 -22.83 -8.75 11.37
C SER A 49 -23.38 -8.85 9.93
N ILE A 50 -22.53 -8.64 8.92
CA ILE A 50 -22.91 -8.65 7.50
C ILE A 50 -22.04 -9.69 6.80
N PRO A 51 -22.61 -10.84 6.40
CA PRO A 51 -21.85 -11.91 5.79
C PRO A 51 -21.24 -11.48 4.46
N ARG A 52 -20.05 -12.03 4.17
CA ARG A 52 -19.37 -11.86 2.90
C ARG A 52 -20.20 -12.44 1.74
N THR A 53 -20.12 -11.84 0.58
CA THR A 53 -20.66 -12.45 -0.65
C THR A 53 -19.98 -13.80 -0.89
N PRO A 54 -20.73 -14.89 -1.12
CA PRO A 54 -20.16 -16.20 -1.40
C PRO A 54 -19.20 -16.17 -2.61
N GLY A 55 -18.16 -17.00 -2.56
CA GLY A 55 -17.16 -17.11 -3.63
C GLY A 55 -15.74 -16.79 -3.16
N PRO A 56 -14.76 -16.69 -4.08
CA PRO A 56 -13.38 -16.30 -3.74
C PRO A 56 -13.32 -14.93 -3.09
N GLN A 57 -12.37 -14.75 -2.17
CA GLN A 57 -12.08 -13.42 -1.62
C GLN A 57 -11.57 -12.49 -2.72
N ARG A 58 -11.94 -11.23 -2.65
CA ARG A 58 -11.59 -10.22 -3.64
C ARG A 58 -10.71 -9.16 -3.00
N VAL A 59 -9.53 -8.93 -3.56
CA VAL A 59 -8.57 -7.95 -3.08
C VAL A 59 -8.28 -6.95 -4.19
N MET A 60 -8.40 -5.66 -3.90
CA MET A 60 -8.07 -4.59 -4.82
C MET A 60 -6.89 -3.81 -4.28
N VAL A 61 -5.82 -3.69 -5.07
CA VAL A 61 -4.67 -2.84 -4.75
C VAL A 61 -4.78 -1.57 -5.60
N ILE A 62 -4.86 -0.42 -4.94
CA ILE A 62 -5.00 0.89 -5.58
C ILE A 62 -3.72 1.68 -5.34
N GLY A 63 -2.83 1.69 -6.34
CA GLY A 63 -1.64 2.51 -6.40
C GLY A 63 -1.88 3.81 -7.17
N ALA A 64 -0.94 4.74 -7.07
CA ALA A 64 -0.95 5.96 -7.88
C ALA A 64 -0.41 5.67 -9.28
N HIS A 65 0.74 5.02 -9.37
CA HIS A 65 1.45 4.77 -10.64
C HIS A 65 1.37 3.31 -11.08
N PRO A 66 1.68 3.04 -12.36
CA PRO A 66 1.54 1.69 -12.94
C PRO A 66 2.46 0.59 -12.39
N ASP A 67 3.36 0.89 -11.45
CA ASP A 67 4.33 -0.03 -10.83
C ASP A 67 4.21 -0.12 -9.30
N ASP A 68 3.46 0.78 -8.65
CA ASP A 68 3.35 0.82 -7.19
C ASP A 68 2.86 -0.50 -6.58
N ALA A 69 1.80 -1.06 -7.14
CA ALA A 69 1.22 -2.31 -6.67
C ALA A 69 2.20 -3.49 -6.82
N ASP A 70 2.95 -3.53 -7.93
CA ASP A 70 3.96 -4.55 -8.20
C ASP A 70 5.10 -4.48 -7.17
N ILE A 71 5.59 -3.26 -6.90
CA ILE A 71 6.70 -3.04 -5.96
C ILE A 71 6.26 -3.33 -4.53
N GLN A 72 5.10 -2.81 -4.11
CA GLN A 72 4.70 -2.78 -2.71
C GLN A 72 3.87 -3.97 -2.25
N CYS A 73 3.12 -4.61 -3.18
CA CYS A 73 2.14 -5.64 -2.86
C CYS A 73 2.28 -6.91 -3.71
N GLY A 74 3.30 -7.01 -4.57
CA GLY A 74 3.41 -8.10 -5.54
C GLY A 74 3.54 -9.48 -4.88
N CYS A 75 4.33 -9.61 -3.82
CA CYS A 75 4.46 -10.88 -3.10
C CYS A 75 3.17 -11.25 -2.37
N THR A 76 2.50 -10.28 -1.75
CA THR A 76 1.19 -10.47 -1.14
C THR A 76 0.15 -10.89 -2.19
N ALA A 77 0.11 -10.24 -3.34
CA ALA A 77 -0.77 -10.62 -4.44
C ALA A 77 -0.53 -12.06 -4.90
N ALA A 78 0.73 -12.46 -5.07
CA ALA A 78 1.09 -13.82 -5.45
C ALA A 78 0.62 -14.85 -4.42
N LYS A 79 0.79 -14.57 -3.12
CA LYS A 79 0.29 -15.39 -2.01
C LYS A 79 -1.23 -15.54 -2.06
N LEU A 80 -1.94 -14.43 -2.17
CA LEU A 80 -3.39 -14.38 -2.18
C LEU A 80 -3.99 -15.14 -3.38
N ILE A 81 -3.40 -14.94 -4.58
CA ILE A 81 -3.80 -15.68 -5.78
C ILE A 81 -3.55 -17.19 -5.60
N GLY A 82 -2.41 -17.57 -5.00
CA GLY A 82 -2.11 -18.95 -4.65
C GLY A 82 -3.14 -19.59 -3.70
N LYS A 83 -3.76 -18.79 -2.85
CA LYS A 83 -4.88 -19.18 -1.96
C LYS A 83 -6.26 -19.11 -2.64
N GLY A 84 -6.32 -18.80 -3.93
CA GLY A 84 -7.57 -18.75 -4.71
C GLY A 84 -8.32 -17.41 -4.64
N ALA A 85 -7.72 -16.36 -4.09
CA ALA A 85 -8.32 -15.02 -4.11
C ALA A 85 -8.25 -14.40 -5.51
N ARG A 86 -9.23 -13.55 -5.83
CA ARG A 86 -9.23 -12.70 -7.02
C ARG A 86 -8.57 -11.39 -6.67
N VAL A 87 -7.45 -11.09 -7.31
CA VAL A 87 -6.68 -9.87 -7.06
C VAL A 87 -6.73 -8.96 -8.28
N LYS A 88 -7.03 -7.67 -8.05
CA LYS A 88 -7.06 -6.64 -9.08
C LYS A 88 -6.12 -5.51 -8.70
N PHE A 89 -5.30 -5.04 -9.65
CA PHE A 89 -4.48 -3.84 -9.49
C PHE A 89 -5.12 -2.65 -10.21
N VAL A 90 -4.96 -1.48 -9.61
CA VAL A 90 -5.43 -0.20 -10.16
C VAL A 90 -4.31 0.81 -10.02
N ALA A 91 -3.95 1.48 -11.12
CA ALA A 91 -3.13 2.67 -11.14
C ALA A 91 -4.02 3.87 -11.46
N VAL A 92 -4.02 4.89 -10.60
CA VAL A 92 -4.90 6.05 -10.76
C VAL A 92 -4.36 7.01 -11.83
N CYS A 93 -3.05 7.14 -11.98
CA CYS A 93 -2.44 7.89 -13.07
C CYS A 93 -1.73 6.98 -14.08
N ASN A 94 -1.35 7.56 -15.22
CA ASN A 94 -0.74 6.85 -16.34
C ASN A 94 0.80 6.85 -16.33
N GLY A 95 1.42 7.54 -15.35
CA GLY A 95 2.86 7.59 -15.18
C GLY A 95 3.64 8.29 -16.30
N ASN A 96 3.02 9.21 -17.01
CA ASN A 96 3.50 9.78 -18.27
C ASN A 96 4.73 10.71 -18.17
N ILE A 97 5.17 11.07 -16.96
CA ILE A 97 6.41 11.85 -16.78
C ILE A 97 7.60 10.99 -16.34
N GLY A 98 7.39 9.70 -16.09
CA GLY A 98 8.40 8.80 -15.57
C GLY A 98 9.34 8.24 -16.67
N HIS A 99 9.92 9.09 -17.52
CA HIS A 99 10.98 8.69 -18.45
C HIS A 99 11.81 9.89 -18.92
N HIS A 100 13.13 9.70 -19.08
CA HIS A 100 14.06 10.77 -19.43
C HIS A 100 14.22 11.00 -20.94
N LEU A 101 13.79 10.05 -21.80
CA LEU A 101 13.92 10.12 -23.25
C LEU A 101 12.58 10.16 -23.99
N TYR A 102 11.53 9.54 -23.45
CA TYR A 102 10.25 9.48 -24.14
C TYR A 102 9.40 10.72 -23.81
N ASP A 103 8.60 11.15 -24.76
CA ASP A 103 7.56 12.13 -24.49
C ASP A 103 6.43 11.52 -23.63
N ARG A 104 5.54 12.37 -23.13
CA ARG A 104 4.46 11.95 -22.23
C ARG A 104 3.54 10.89 -22.85
N ALA A 105 3.18 11.05 -24.13
CA ALA A 105 2.26 10.13 -24.79
C ALA A 105 2.88 8.74 -24.98
N LYS A 106 4.14 8.72 -25.41
CA LYS A 106 4.91 7.48 -25.56
C LYS A 106 5.13 6.80 -24.20
N THR A 107 5.50 7.56 -23.17
CA THR A 107 5.72 7.04 -21.82
C THR A 107 4.45 6.35 -21.30
N ALA A 108 3.30 7.03 -21.38
CA ALA A 108 2.03 6.46 -20.94
C ALA A 108 1.67 5.18 -21.72
N ALA A 109 1.87 5.17 -23.02
CA ALA A 109 1.56 4.00 -23.86
C ALA A 109 2.46 2.80 -23.54
N VAL A 110 3.76 3.02 -23.37
CA VAL A 110 4.73 1.97 -23.01
C VAL A 110 4.43 1.42 -21.62
N ARG A 111 4.31 2.29 -20.60
CA ARG A 111 4.02 1.87 -19.22
C ARG A 111 2.72 1.10 -19.12
N ARG A 112 1.68 1.53 -19.88
CA ARG A 112 0.42 0.79 -19.93
C ARG A 112 0.62 -0.65 -20.41
N GLN A 113 1.36 -0.87 -21.50
CA GLN A 113 1.59 -2.21 -22.04
C GLN A 113 2.41 -3.06 -21.05
N GLU A 114 3.47 -2.50 -20.50
CA GLU A 114 4.34 -3.16 -19.53
C GLU A 114 3.58 -3.60 -18.28
N THR A 115 2.69 -2.74 -17.76
CA THR A 115 1.84 -3.06 -16.61
C THR A 115 0.85 -4.20 -16.94
N LEU A 116 0.25 -4.20 -18.13
CA LEU A 116 -0.64 -5.29 -18.56
C LEU A 116 0.10 -6.62 -18.73
N ASP A 117 1.38 -6.57 -19.13
CA ASP A 117 2.20 -7.76 -19.24
C ASP A 117 2.64 -8.27 -17.86
N ALA A 118 2.98 -7.39 -16.92
CA ALA A 118 3.21 -7.74 -15.52
C ALA A 118 1.95 -8.36 -14.87
N ALA A 119 0.77 -7.81 -15.15
CA ALA A 119 -0.50 -8.35 -14.67
C ALA A 119 -0.74 -9.81 -15.09
N LYS A 120 -0.34 -10.20 -16.30
CA LYS A 120 -0.39 -11.59 -16.76
C LYS A 120 0.56 -12.50 -15.99
N VAL A 121 1.79 -12.01 -15.70
CA VAL A 121 2.76 -12.76 -14.88
C VAL A 121 2.21 -13.00 -13.47
N TRP A 122 1.58 -12.00 -12.87
CA TRP A 122 0.92 -12.16 -11.57
C TRP A 122 -0.27 -13.13 -11.60
N GLY A 123 -1.00 -13.17 -12.71
CA GLY A 123 -2.28 -13.86 -12.82
C GLY A 123 -3.42 -13.07 -12.19
N LEU A 124 -3.41 -11.74 -12.36
CA LEU A 124 -4.44 -10.86 -11.82
C LEU A 124 -5.79 -11.09 -12.48
N ASP A 125 -6.86 -10.91 -11.72
CA ASP A 125 -8.24 -10.91 -12.22
C ASP A 125 -8.56 -9.65 -13.06
N GLY A 126 -7.77 -8.60 -12.90
CA GLY A 126 -7.83 -7.38 -13.70
C GLY A 126 -6.72 -6.39 -13.34
N CYS A 127 -6.46 -5.50 -14.28
CA CYS A 127 -5.53 -4.39 -14.09
C CYS A 127 -6.09 -3.16 -14.82
N ASP A 128 -6.40 -2.12 -14.06
CA ASP A 128 -6.93 -0.85 -14.60
C ASP A 128 -5.87 0.25 -14.46
N ILE A 129 -5.74 1.06 -15.48
CA ILE A 129 -4.92 2.28 -15.47
C ILE A 129 -5.82 3.42 -15.88
N TYR A 130 -6.03 4.40 -14.96
CA TYR A 130 -6.86 5.56 -15.26
C TYR A 130 -6.07 6.63 -16.01
N GLY A 131 -6.76 7.63 -16.50
CA GLY A 131 -6.17 8.60 -17.42
C GLY A 131 -5.57 9.85 -16.76
N TYR A 132 -5.46 9.92 -15.44
CA TYR A 132 -4.83 11.07 -14.79
C TYR A 132 -3.35 11.12 -15.15
N GLU A 133 -2.83 12.34 -15.33
CA GLU A 133 -1.41 12.54 -15.53
C GLU A 133 -0.64 12.31 -14.22
N ASP A 134 0.58 11.85 -14.34
CA ASP A 134 1.52 11.71 -13.24
C ASP A 134 1.84 13.10 -12.64
N ALA A 135 1.91 13.17 -11.32
CA ALA A 135 1.94 14.39 -10.49
C ALA A 135 0.69 15.27 -10.60
N GLY A 136 -0.39 14.75 -11.19
CA GLY A 136 -1.61 15.50 -11.50
C GLY A 136 -2.92 14.90 -10.98
N VAL A 137 -2.89 13.93 -10.07
CA VAL A 137 -4.11 13.37 -9.47
C VAL A 137 -4.77 14.42 -8.58
N PRO A 138 -5.95 14.97 -8.96
CA PRO A 138 -6.59 16.02 -8.18
C PRO A 138 -7.26 15.47 -6.94
N TYR A 139 -7.22 16.22 -5.85
CA TYR A 139 -8.00 15.91 -4.65
C TYR A 139 -9.37 16.58 -4.73
N ASP A 140 -10.27 15.97 -5.47
CA ASP A 140 -11.61 16.50 -5.75
C ASP A 140 -12.71 15.43 -5.68
N ILE A 141 -13.96 15.87 -5.79
CA ILE A 141 -15.13 14.98 -5.74
C ILE A 141 -15.18 14.03 -6.95
N PRO A 142 -14.98 14.46 -8.20
CA PRO A 142 -15.01 13.56 -9.35
C PRO A 142 -14.03 12.41 -9.26
N THR A 143 -12.79 12.67 -8.83
CA THR A 143 -11.76 11.64 -8.67
C THR A 143 -12.14 10.66 -7.57
N ARG A 144 -12.64 11.17 -6.44
CA ARG A 144 -13.12 10.33 -5.33
C ARG A 144 -14.28 9.44 -5.77
N GLU A 145 -15.24 9.97 -6.49
CA GLU A 145 -16.37 9.19 -7.00
C GLU A 145 -15.94 8.14 -8.03
N LEU A 146 -14.96 8.43 -8.88
CA LEU A 146 -14.39 7.45 -9.80
C LEU A 146 -13.79 6.27 -9.04
N ILE A 147 -12.92 6.53 -8.07
CA ILE A 147 -12.28 5.49 -7.25
C ILE A 147 -13.34 4.68 -6.50
N ALA A 148 -14.29 5.35 -5.85
CA ALA A 148 -15.36 4.71 -5.11
C ALA A 148 -16.22 3.80 -6.00
N ARG A 149 -16.60 4.27 -7.20
CA ARG A 149 -17.37 3.48 -8.17
C ARG A 149 -16.63 2.20 -8.55
N ARG A 150 -15.33 2.27 -8.78
CA ARG A 150 -14.51 1.08 -9.11
C ARG A 150 -14.41 0.10 -7.95
N ILE A 151 -14.32 0.61 -6.72
CA ILE A 151 -14.41 -0.24 -5.52
C ILE A 151 -15.78 -0.89 -5.43
N GLN A 152 -16.86 -0.14 -5.65
CA GLN A 152 -18.23 -0.68 -5.61
C GLN A 152 -18.51 -1.72 -6.71
N GLU A 153 -17.97 -1.53 -7.91
CA GLU A 153 -18.10 -2.48 -9.02
C GLU A 153 -17.36 -3.80 -8.78
N PHE A 154 -16.18 -3.75 -8.18
CA PHE A 154 -15.41 -4.95 -7.88
C PHE A 154 -15.84 -5.62 -6.58
N GLU A 155 -16.46 -4.89 -5.66
CA GLU A 155 -16.91 -5.36 -4.32
C GLU A 155 -15.78 -6.07 -3.55
N PRO A 156 -14.61 -5.45 -3.30
CA PRO A 156 -13.49 -6.10 -2.63
C PRO A 156 -13.78 -6.37 -1.16
N ASP A 157 -13.22 -7.46 -0.63
CA ASP A 157 -13.15 -7.74 0.80
C ASP A 157 -12.05 -6.91 1.47
N ILE A 158 -10.95 -6.68 0.74
CA ILE A 158 -9.78 -5.93 1.17
C ILE A 158 -9.39 -4.94 0.07
N VAL A 159 -9.10 -3.70 0.47
CA VAL A 159 -8.44 -2.69 -0.37
C VAL A 159 -7.08 -2.39 0.22
N ILE A 160 -6.03 -2.39 -0.60
CA ILE A 160 -4.68 -1.99 -0.20
C ILE A 160 -4.33 -0.72 -0.96
N THR A 161 -3.82 0.31 -0.27
CA THR A 161 -3.48 1.59 -0.88
C THR A 161 -2.32 2.27 -0.15
N HIS A 162 -1.91 3.45 -0.65
CA HIS A 162 -0.88 4.27 -0.02
C HIS A 162 -1.33 4.87 1.32
N ARG A 163 -0.36 5.24 2.15
CA ARG A 163 -0.57 6.15 3.27
C ARG A 163 -0.74 7.59 2.74
N ASP A 164 -1.34 8.45 3.56
CA ASP A 164 -1.45 9.89 3.30
C ASP A 164 -0.20 10.69 3.68
N CYS A 165 0.86 10.01 4.03
CA CYS A 165 2.20 10.56 4.28
C CYS A 165 3.22 9.75 3.47
N ASP A 166 3.62 10.27 2.33
CA ASP A 166 4.52 9.64 1.37
C ASP A 166 5.31 10.75 0.65
N TYR A 167 6.44 10.38 -0.02
CA TYR A 167 7.23 11.36 -0.78
C TYR A 167 6.46 11.92 -1.98
N HIS A 168 5.65 11.08 -2.64
CA HIS A 168 4.97 11.45 -3.88
C HIS A 168 3.59 12.07 -3.60
N VAL A 169 3.29 13.18 -4.29
CA VAL A 169 1.99 13.85 -4.16
C VAL A 169 0.82 12.95 -4.52
N ASP A 170 0.94 12.19 -5.61
CA ASP A 170 -0.14 11.29 -6.06
C ASP A 170 -0.36 10.13 -5.09
N HIS A 171 0.71 9.57 -4.48
CA HIS A 171 0.57 8.53 -3.45
C HIS A 171 -0.30 9.04 -2.30
N ARG A 172 0.03 10.24 -1.77
CA ARG A 172 -0.77 10.86 -0.69
C ARG A 172 -2.21 11.10 -1.10
N THR A 173 -2.41 11.65 -2.31
CA THR A 173 -3.74 11.99 -2.83
C THR A 173 -4.60 10.74 -3.02
N VAL A 174 -4.06 9.67 -3.61
CA VAL A 174 -4.75 8.40 -3.79
C VAL A 174 -5.09 7.76 -2.45
N GLY A 175 -4.14 7.72 -1.51
CA GLY A 175 -4.37 7.23 -0.15
C GLY A 175 -5.49 7.98 0.56
N MET A 176 -5.53 9.34 0.46
CA MET A 176 -6.61 10.15 1.01
C MET A 176 -7.96 9.82 0.37
N HIS A 177 -8.02 9.73 -0.97
CA HIS A 177 -9.26 9.38 -1.66
C HIS A 177 -9.84 8.05 -1.20
N VAL A 178 -9.00 7.01 -1.11
CA VAL A 178 -9.46 5.68 -0.68
C VAL A 178 -9.96 5.72 0.77
N LYS A 179 -9.26 6.41 1.67
CA LYS A 179 -9.70 6.57 3.06
C LYS A 179 -11.03 7.31 3.15
N ASP A 180 -11.18 8.42 2.42
CA ASP A 180 -12.43 9.18 2.37
C ASP A 180 -13.61 8.36 1.85
N CYS A 181 -13.35 7.40 0.94
CA CYS A 181 -14.38 6.50 0.46
C CYS A 181 -14.88 5.54 1.54
N GLY A 182 -14.06 5.16 2.51
CA GLY A 182 -14.30 4.04 3.42
C GLY A 182 -15.71 3.97 4.00
N TYR A 183 -16.16 5.03 4.68
CA TYR A 183 -17.54 5.11 5.18
C TYR A 183 -18.57 5.26 4.05
N MET A 184 -18.26 6.12 3.07
CA MET A 184 -19.20 6.53 2.03
C MET A 184 -19.57 5.41 1.06
N LEU A 185 -18.72 4.39 0.89
CA LEU A 185 -19.01 3.21 0.05
C LEU A 185 -20.32 2.51 0.44
N GLY A 186 -20.74 2.63 1.71
CA GLY A 186 -21.98 2.07 2.21
C GLY A 186 -23.20 2.98 2.10
N CYS A 187 -23.07 4.22 1.56
CA CYS A 187 -24.15 5.19 1.49
C CYS A 187 -24.93 5.06 0.17
N PRO A 188 -26.22 4.63 0.18
CA PRO A 188 -26.97 4.30 -1.04
C PRO A 188 -27.19 5.49 -1.99
N HIS A 189 -27.16 6.71 -1.46
CA HIS A 189 -27.45 7.93 -2.23
C HIS A 189 -26.21 8.77 -2.53
N TRP A 190 -25.03 8.25 -2.24
CA TRP A 190 -23.79 9.01 -2.46
C TRP A 190 -23.47 9.18 -3.94
N ILE A 191 -23.39 8.07 -4.68
CA ILE A 191 -23.07 8.10 -6.12
C ILE A 191 -24.28 7.61 -6.92
N LYS A 192 -24.85 8.49 -7.75
CA LYS A 192 -26.00 8.15 -8.58
C LYS A 192 -25.70 6.97 -9.51
N GLY A 193 -26.54 5.94 -9.46
CA GLY A 193 -26.44 4.75 -10.32
C GLY A 193 -25.37 3.75 -9.90
N SER A 194 -24.77 3.91 -8.72
CA SER A 194 -23.85 2.93 -8.16
C SER A 194 -24.51 2.14 -7.03
N LYS A 195 -23.99 0.96 -6.75
CA LYS A 195 -24.48 0.05 -5.70
C LYS A 195 -23.69 0.28 -4.42
N ALA A 196 -24.35 0.69 -3.35
CA ALA A 196 -23.73 0.80 -2.03
C ALA A 196 -23.26 -0.58 -1.52
N LEU A 197 -22.08 -0.61 -0.91
CA LEU A 197 -21.54 -1.81 -0.29
C LEU A 197 -22.08 -1.96 1.13
N ARG A 198 -22.94 -2.92 1.38
CA ARG A 198 -23.39 -3.23 2.76
C ARG A 198 -22.20 -3.67 3.62
N ARG A 199 -21.33 -4.51 3.08
CA ARG A 199 -20.06 -4.90 3.69
C ARG A 199 -18.94 -4.06 3.07
N ARG A 200 -18.37 -3.14 3.84
CA ARG A 200 -17.24 -2.31 3.41
C ARG A 200 -15.96 -3.15 3.44
N PRO A 201 -14.96 -2.83 2.62
CA PRO A 201 -13.68 -3.53 2.66
C PRO A 201 -12.90 -3.22 3.94
N LEU A 202 -12.04 -4.15 4.37
CA LEU A 202 -10.88 -3.84 5.18
C LEU A 202 -9.94 -2.97 4.33
N ILE A 203 -9.41 -1.88 4.88
CA ILE A 203 -8.44 -1.03 4.19
C ILE A 203 -7.07 -1.23 4.83
N LEU A 204 -6.09 -1.60 4.01
CA LEU A 204 -4.69 -1.74 4.39
C LEU A 204 -3.86 -0.62 3.74
N LEU A 205 -2.91 -0.09 4.49
CA LEU A 205 -1.99 0.93 4.02
C LEU A 205 -0.62 0.31 3.75
N MET A 206 -0.09 0.55 2.54
CA MET A 206 1.23 0.06 2.09
C MET A 206 2.35 0.68 2.92
N ASN A 207 3.44 -0.08 3.07
CA ASN A 207 4.61 0.40 3.78
C ASN A 207 5.28 1.57 3.06
N ASP A 208 5.68 2.54 3.85
CA ASP A 208 6.65 3.58 3.53
C ASP A 208 7.69 3.70 4.67
N PHE A 209 8.66 4.60 4.49
CA PHE A 209 9.69 4.87 5.51
C PHE A 209 9.57 6.25 6.14
N PHE A 210 8.47 6.95 5.89
CA PHE A 210 8.22 8.24 6.48
C PHE A 210 7.87 8.12 7.97
N THR A 211 8.36 9.09 8.74
CA THR A 211 8.21 9.13 10.20
C THR A 211 7.28 10.23 10.67
N VAL A 212 6.87 11.12 9.76
CA VAL A 212 5.95 12.24 10.05
C VAL A 212 4.65 12.01 9.30
N PRO A 213 3.49 12.03 9.98
CA PRO A 213 3.28 12.32 11.41
C PRO A 213 3.71 11.16 12.34
N ARG A 214 3.79 9.95 11.86
CA ARG A 214 4.24 8.74 12.59
C ARG A 214 4.77 7.67 11.65
N THR A 215 5.53 6.73 12.17
CA THR A 215 5.96 5.55 11.42
C THR A 215 4.79 4.61 11.13
N LEU A 216 4.92 3.77 10.10
CA LEU A 216 3.96 2.70 9.83
C LEU A 216 3.90 1.73 11.02
N ARG A 217 2.70 1.35 11.41
CA ARG A 217 2.42 0.28 12.36
C ARG A 217 2.34 -1.05 11.59
N PRO A 218 3.17 -2.05 11.88
CA PRO A 218 3.23 -3.30 11.12
C PRO A 218 2.15 -4.28 11.61
N ASP A 219 0.88 -4.00 11.32
CA ASP A 219 -0.24 -4.84 11.76
C ASP A 219 -0.30 -6.17 11.01
N ILE A 220 0.10 -6.18 9.73
CA ILE A 220 0.16 -7.36 8.86
C ILE A 220 1.55 -7.45 8.26
N LEU A 221 2.19 -8.61 8.42
CA LEU A 221 3.49 -8.91 7.82
C LEU A 221 3.38 -10.14 6.92
N VAL A 222 3.87 -10.02 5.70
CA VAL A 222 3.81 -11.09 4.69
C VAL A 222 5.21 -11.49 4.27
N ASP A 223 5.51 -12.80 4.36
CA ASP A 223 6.75 -13.38 3.86
C ASP A 223 6.84 -13.29 2.34
N CYS A 224 7.87 -12.61 1.83
CA CYS A 224 8.12 -12.45 0.40
C CYS A 224 9.08 -13.52 -0.16
N ASP A 225 9.84 -14.20 0.66
CA ASP A 225 10.90 -15.10 0.20
C ASP A 225 10.39 -16.17 -0.81
N PRO A 226 9.23 -16.81 -0.61
CA PRO A 226 8.69 -17.78 -1.58
C PRO A 226 8.29 -17.17 -2.93
N PHE A 227 7.99 -15.87 -2.98
CA PHE A 227 7.40 -15.19 -4.13
C PHE A 227 8.37 -14.28 -4.88
N ILE A 228 9.59 -14.11 -4.39
CA ILE A 228 10.56 -13.14 -4.93
C ILE A 228 10.99 -13.46 -6.37
N GLY A 229 10.94 -14.72 -6.77
CA GLY A 229 11.19 -15.12 -8.16
C GLY A 229 10.12 -14.55 -9.09
N LYS A 230 8.85 -14.78 -8.75
CA LYS A 230 7.69 -14.26 -9.49
C LYS A 230 7.66 -12.73 -9.49
N TRP A 231 8.04 -12.11 -8.37
CA TRP A 231 8.20 -10.66 -8.26
C TRP A 231 9.24 -10.12 -9.25
N CYS A 232 10.40 -10.77 -9.36
CA CYS A 232 11.40 -10.40 -10.38
C CYS A 232 10.88 -10.57 -11.81
N ASP A 233 10.11 -11.62 -12.09
CA ASP A 233 9.55 -11.86 -13.42
C ASP A 233 8.51 -10.79 -13.80
N ALA A 234 7.67 -10.36 -12.88
CA ALA A 234 6.71 -9.29 -13.12
C ALA A 234 7.41 -7.93 -13.33
N LEU A 235 8.37 -7.57 -12.47
CA LEU A 235 9.12 -6.32 -12.64
C LEU A 235 9.94 -6.32 -13.94
N ASN A 236 10.40 -7.48 -14.39
CA ASN A 236 11.10 -7.57 -15.68
C ASN A 236 10.22 -7.20 -16.88
N CYS A 237 8.90 -7.24 -16.77
CA CYS A 237 7.99 -6.74 -17.79
C CYS A 237 8.02 -5.21 -17.91
N GLN A 238 8.36 -4.51 -16.83
CA GLN A 238 8.35 -3.05 -16.77
C GLN A 238 9.73 -2.47 -17.08
N VAL A 239 10.14 -2.66 -18.34
CA VAL A 239 11.49 -2.34 -18.84
C VAL A 239 11.79 -0.86 -18.75
N SER A 240 10.85 -0.02 -19.21
CA SER A 240 11.01 1.43 -19.22
C SER A 240 11.24 2.02 -17.82
N GLN A 241 10.76 1.34 -16.78
CA GLN A 241 10.94 1.76 -15.41
C GLN A 241 12.23 1.21 -14.81
N PHE A 242 12.35 -0.13 -14.68
CA PHE A 242 13.43 -0.72 -13.88
C PHE A 242 14.78 -0.76 -14.56
N TYR A 243 14.83 -0.68 -15.90
CA TYR A 243 16.08 -0.76 -16.65
C TYR A 243 16.42 0.51 -17.43
N GLU A 244 15.48 1.45 -17.56
CA GLU A 244 15.70 2.71 -18.28
C GLU A 244 15.57 3.90 -17.31
N TRP A 245 14.36 4.34 -16.95
CA TRP A 245 14.14 5.55 -16.16
C TRP A 245 14.76 5.51 -14.77
N LEU A 246 14.41 4.53 -13.97
CA LEU A 246 14.89 4.44 -12.57
C LEU A 246 16.39 4.06 -12.51
N ALA A 247 16.92 3.39 -13.53
CA ALA A 247 18.35 3.15 -13.64
C ALA A 247 19.12 4.46 -13.92
N TRP A 248 18.61 5.26 -14.85
CA TRP A 248 19.15 6.58 -15.17
C TRP A 248 19.06 7.54 -13.95
N ASP A 249 17.93 7.61 -13.29
CA ASP A 249 17.72 8.42 -12.09
C ASP A 249 18.71 8.08 -10.95
N LYS A 250 19.12 6.82 -10.86
CA LYS A 250 20.11 6.35 -9.87
C LYS A 250 21.55 6.35 -10.36
N GLY A 251 21.81 6.62 -11.64
CA GLY A 251 23.15 6.57 -12.24
C GLY A 251 23.76 5.16 -12.22
N ILE A 252 22.94 4.13 -12.54
CA ILE A 252 23.32 2.71 -12.52
C ILE A 252 23.15 2.03 -13.90
N GLU A 253 23.16 2.77 -14.98
CA GLU A 253 22.97 2.25 -16.35
C GLU A 253 24.03 1.22 -16.72
N ASP A 254 25.26 1.38 -16.24
CA ASP A 254 26.35 0.40 -16.44
C ASP A 254 26.01 -0.97 -15.82
N GLU A 255 25.31 -1.00 -14.69
CA GLU A 255 24.86 -2.25 -14.05
C GLU A 255 23.78 -2.92 -14.91
N VAL A 256 22.94 -2.15 -15.58
CA VAL A 256 21.95 -2.68 -16.54
C VAL A 256 22.67 -3.23 -17.76
N ALA A 257 23.62 -2.49 -18.31
CA ALA A 257 24.42 -2.92 -19.47
C ALA A 257 25.18 -4.23 -19.18
N ALA A 258 25.69 -4.40 -17.97
CA ALA A 258 26.40 -5.60 -17.55
C ALA A 258 25.52 -6.87 -17.53
N ILE A 259 24.19 -6.74 -17.47
CA ILE A 259 23.27 -7.90 -17.53
C ILE A 259 23.31 -8.54 -18.93
N GLY A 260 23.48 -7.72 -19.98
CA GLY A 260 23.37 -8.14 -21.38
C GLY A 260 21.95 -8.55 -21.75
N ASP A 261 21.78 -9.67 -22.45
CA ASP A 261 20.46 -10.17 -22.85
C ASP A 261 19.67 -10.71 -21.64
N ARG A 262 18.72 -9.89 -21.15
CA ARG A 262 17.89 -10.20 -19.98
C ARG A 262 17.01 -11.45 -20.14
N SER A 263 16.68 -11.81 -21.38
CA SER A 263 15.88 -13.01 -21.66
C SER A 263 16.70 -14.30 -21.46
N LYS A 264 18.00 -14.22 -21.67
CA LYS A 264 18.95 -15.32 -21.52
C LYS A 264 19.63 -15.32 -20.13
N ASN A 265 19.96 -14.12 -19.62
CA ASN A 265 20.61 -13.96 -18.32
C ASN A 265 19.60 -13.73 -17.19
N VAL A 266 18.73 -14.71 -16.96
CA VAL A 266 17.70 -14.66 -15.90
C VAL A 266 18.31 -14.44 -14.51
N ALA A 267 19.43 -15.10 -14.22
CA ALA A 267 20.11 -14.96 -12.94
C ALA A 267 20.64 -13.54 -12.73
N GLY A 268 21.28 -12.95 -13.74
CA GLY A 268 21.81 -11.57 -13.70
C GLY A 268 20.72 -10.53 -13.52
N ARG A 269 19.63 -10.64 -14.31
CA ARG A 269 18.48 -9.72 -14.16
C ARG A 269 17.83 -9.79 -12.78
N ASN A 270 17.65 -11.00 -12.25
CA ASN A 270 17.06 -11.20 -10.93
C ASN A 270 17.98 -10.68 -9.80
N ALA A 271 19.30 -10.87 -9.96
CA ALA A 271 20.26 -10.29 -9.02
C ALA A 271 20.21 -8.75 -9.04
N TYR A 272 20.13 -8.13 -10.22
CA TYR A 272 19.97 -6.69 -10.39
C TYR A 272 18.66 -6.18 -9.73
N LEU A 273 17.52 -6.80 -10.05
CA LEU A 273 16.22 -6.39 -9.49
C LEU A 273 16.22 -6.50 -7.96
N ARG A 274 16.76 -7.58 -7.40
CA ARG A 274 16.88 -7.73 -5.95
C ARG A 274 17.81 -6.69 -5.34
N LYS A 275 18.98 -6.47 -5.93
CA LYS A 275 19.99 -5.52 -5.43
C LYS A 275 19.44 -4.09 -5.30
N TYR A 276 18.64 -3.65 -6.26
CA TYR A 276 18.22 -2.26 -6.34
C TYR A 276 16.77 -2.03 -5.87
N TRP A 277 15.88 -3.00 -6.06
CA TRP A 277 14.43 -2.77 -5.91
C TRP A 277 13.82 -3.58 -4.76
N ALA A 278 14.46 -4.65 -4.26
CA ALA A 278 13.97 -5.38 -3.09
C ALA A 278 14.44 -4.79 -1.75
N LYS A 279 15.24 -3.72 -1.75
CA LYS A 279 15.80 -3.12 -0.51
C LYS A 279 14.75 -2.68 0.51
N SER A 280 13.58 -2.25 0.06
CA SER A 280 12.48 -1.91 0.96
C SER A 280 11.99 -3.14 1.74
N LYS A 281 11.87 -4.29 1.08
CA LYS A 281 11.46 -5.55 1.68
C LYS A 281 12.51 -6.10 2.66
N GLU A 282 13.79 -5.98 2.31
CA GLU A 282 14.91 -6.34 3.21
C GLU A 282 14.95 -5.45 4.45
N LYS A 283 14.77 -4.13 4.27
CA LYS A 283 14.69 -3.18 5.39
C LYS A 283 13.49 -3.48 6.29
N ASN A 284 12.35 -3.88 5.73
CA ASN A 284 11.18 -4.28 6.52
C ASN A 284 11.47 -5.51 7.36
N ALA A 285 12.17 -6.51 6.83
CA ALA A 285 12.54 -7.71 7.56
C ALA A 285 13.41 -7.38 8.79
N VAL A 286 14.33 -6.43 8.67
CA VAL A 286 15.14 -5.93 9.79
C VAL A 286 14.30 -5.10 10.75
N ARG A 287 13.53 -4.11 10.23
CA ARG A 287 12.77 -3.16 11.02
C ARG A 287 11.66 -3.82 11.83
N PHE A 288 11.02 -4.84 11.28
CA PHE A 288 9.85 -5.48 11.87
C PHE A 288 10.12 -6.92 12.36
N ALA A 289 11.40 -7.26 12.60
CA ALA A 289 11.78 -8.60 13.04
C ALA A 289 11.09 -9.03 14.34
N ASP A 290 10.95 -8.14 15.31
CA ASP A 290 10.29 -8.45 16.58
C ASP A 290 8.77 -8.61 16.39
N ALA A 291 8.15 -7.74 15.60
CA ALA A 291 6.74 -7.87 15.22
C ALA A 291 6.46 -9.18 14.49
N TRP A 292 7.37 -9.59 13.60
CA TRP A 292 7.26 -10.89 12.93
C TRP A 292 7.26 -12.05 13.93
N ARG A 293 8.21 -12.07 14.87
CA ARG A 293 8.29 -13.14 15.89
C ARG A 293 7.04 -13.21 16.76
N GLU A 294 6.43 -12.07 17.01
CA GLU A 294 5.18 -11.99 17.76
C GLU A 294 3.96 -12.50 16.96
N GLN A 295 3.88 -12.11 15.68
CA GLN A 295 2.78 -12.54 14.80
C GLN A 295 2.91 -13.99 14.34
N HIS A 296 4.15 -14.53 14.28
CA HIS A 296 4.46 -15.87 13.77
C HIS A 296 5.34 -16.66 14.76
N PRO A 297 4.79 -17.06 15.93
CA PRO A 297 5.57 -17.77 16.93
C PRO A 297 6.23 -19.03 16.37
N GLY A 298 7.54 -19.17 16.60
CA GLY A 298 8.32 -20.33 16.14
C GLY A 298 8.80 -20.28 14.71
N LYS A 299 8.39 -19.28 13.89
CA LYS A 299 8.93 -19.11 12.52
C LYS A 299 10.17 -18.21 12.52
N ALA A 300 11.12 -18.56 11.68
CA ALA A 300 12.27 -17.69 11.41
C ALA A 300 11.83 -16.39 10.74
N VAL A 301 12.55 -15.29 10.99
CA VAL A 301 12.32 -14.03 10.29
C VAL A 301 12.74 -14.19 8.83
N PRO A 302 11.84 -13.92 7.86
CA PRO A 302 12.20 -13.95 6.43
C PRO A 302 13.26 -12.91 6.10
N ARG A 303 13.90 -13.07 4.95
CA ARG A 303 14.86 -12.07 4.45
C ARG A 303 14.17 -10.84 3.87
N MET A 304 12.93 -10.99 3.43
CA MET A 304 12.15 -9.95 2.77
C MET A 304 10.70 -9.99 3.25
N LEU A 305 10.18 -8.83 3.65
CA LEU A 305 8.81 -8.66 4.12
C LEU A 305 8.08 -7.53 3.39
N GLU A 306 6.83 -7.78 3.05
CA GLU A 306 5.82 -6.73 2.84
C GLU A 306 5.10 -6.46 4.15
N ALA A 307 4.85 -5.19 4.45
CA ALA A 307 4.26 -4.76 5.71
C ALA A 307 3.09 -3.82 5.44
N TYR A 308 2.02 -3.98 6.21
CA TYR A 308 0.82 -3.18 6.07
C TYR A 308 0.30 -2.73 7.42
N GLU A 309 -0.29 -1.54 7.42
CA GLU A 309 -1.04 -1.01 8.53
C GLU A 309 -2.54 -1.14 8.27
N ILE A 310 -3.31 -1.59 9.25
CA ILE A 310 -4.77 -1.60 9.17
C ILE A 310 -5.30 -0.20 9.39
N SER A 311 -6.04 0.30 8.41
CA SER A 311 -6.67 1.62 8.47
C SER A 311 -8.00 1.56 9.23
N GLU A 312 -8.22 2.54 10.11
CA GLU A 312 -9.48 2.71 10.84
C GLU A 312 -10.66 3.20 9.96
N TYR A 313 -10.37 3.59 8.70
CA TYR A 313 -11.38 4.08 7.76
C TYR A 313 -12.18 2.97 7.07
N GLY A 314 -11.68 1.73 7.07
CA GLY A 314 -12.37 0.54 6.57
C GLY A 314 -13.25 -0.11 7.64
N ARG A 315 -13.73 -1.34 7.35
CA ARG A 315 -14.28 -2.18 8.40
C ARG A 315 -13.17 -2.68 9.34
N PRO A 316 -13.49 -3.03 10.58
CA PRO A 316 -12.55 -3.73 11.44
C PRO A 316 -12.11 -5.08 10.82
N PRO A 317 -10.90 -5.57 11.13
CA PRO A 317 -10.45 -6.89 10.72
C PRO A 317 -11.27 -7.99 11.37
N ILE A 318 -11.37 -9.13 10.70
CA ILE A 318 -11.94 -10.38 11.22
C ILE A 318 -10.87 -11.47 11.15
N GLU A 319 -11.10 -12.61 11.80
CA GLU A 319 -10.12 -13.71 11.86
C GLU A 319 -9.70 -14.20 10.48
N GLU A 320 -10.66 -14.32 9.56
CA GLU A 320 -10.43 -14.78 8.19
C GLU A 320 -9.50 -13.83 7.38
N ASP A 321 -9.44 -12.54 7.74
CA ASP A 321 -8.50 -11.62 7.11
C ASP A 321 -7.06 -11.94 7.50
N PHE A 322 -6.82 -12.26 8.77
CA PHE A 322 -5.51 -12.65 9.26
C PHE A 322 -5.08 -14.02 8.70
N GLU A 323 -6.00 -14.99 8.64
CA GLU A 323 -5.74 -16.29 8.02
C GLU A 323 -5.39 -16.15 6.53
N LEU A 324 -6.12 -15.29 5.81
CA LEU A 324 -5.86 -15.02 4.41
C LEU A 324 -4.48 -14.38 4.20
N LEU A 325 -4.17 -13.32 4.96
CA LEU A 325 -2.99 -12.50 4.75
C LEU A 325 -1.71 -13.11 5.36
N MET A 326 -1.80 -13.67 6.56
CA MET A 326 -0.65 -14.14 7.33
C MET A 326 -0.57 -15.67 7.47
N GLY A 327 -1.68 -16.39 7.36
CA GLY A 327 -1.71 -17.86 7.37
C GLY A 327 -0.84 -18.47 6.26
N ASP A 328 -0.48 -19.74 6.40
CA ASP A 328 0.37 -20.49 5.45
C ASP A 328 -0.34 -20.74 4.11
#